data_99005d723789acce419f6e20a134b33d
#
_entry.id   99005d723789acce419f6e20a134b33d
#
_cell.length_a   1.000
_cell.length_b   1.000
_cell.length_c   1.000
_cell.angle_alpha   90.00
_cell.angle_beta   90.00
_cell.angle_gamma   90.00
#
_symmetry.space_group_name_H-M   'P 1'
#
loop_
_entity.id
_entity.type
_entity.pdbx_description
1 polymer ?
#
loop_
_entity_poly.entity_id
_entity_poly.type
_entity_poly.pdbx_seq_one_letter_code
_entity_poly.pdbx_strand_id
1 'polypeptide(L)'
;LGAGDHLKDLGIDVVVDLPGVDQNMQEHSGLWVVQQVVDTVRTVKQDYYLMGVVRNGLRFLIDATGAAASPPAKATAFIRSGPQEATPDVQVLFTPLGYTIEGQDVVPMSSPAMMCVPPVCHPDRPGEIRLNTPSAADSPLIFPRPSRDDRDSGPPQAAVQWVAQALPAPPPSATT
;
A
#
# COMPACT_ATOMS: atom_id res chain seq x y z
N LEU A 1 -24.54 -15.47 -9.00
CA LEU A 1 -24.87 -14.20 -8.36
C LEU A 1 -24.07 -13.10 -9.04
N GLY A 2 -24.68 -11.93 -9.36
CA GLY A 2 -24.04 -10.81 -10.02
C GLY A 2 -25.03 -10.02 -10.86
N ALA A 3 -24.55 -9.08 -11.69
CA ALA A 3 -25.36 -8.35 -12.65
C ALA A 3 -25.91 -9.33 -13.70
N GLY A 4 -27.24 -9.50 -13.71
CA GLY A 4 -27.91 -10.56 -14.47
C GLY A 4 -27.62 -10.52 -15.97
N ASP A 5 -27.57 -9.35 -16.56
CA ASP A 5 -27.30 -9.22 -18.01
C ASP A 5 -25.84 -9.61 -18.32
N HIS A 6 -24.87 -9.19 -17.53
CA HIS A 6 -23.47 -9.60 -17.70
C HIS A 6 -23.28 -11.13 -17.58
N LEU A 7 -23.97 -11.76 -16.62
CA LEU A 7 -23.93 -13.22 -16.47
C LEU A 7 -24.54 -13.94 -17.67
N LYS A 8 -25.67 -13.45 -18.20
CA LYS A 8 -26.31 -14.01 -19.41
C LYS A 8 -25.42 -13.88 -20.65
N ASP A 9 -24.74 -12.73 -20.80
CA ASP A 9 -23.82 -12.49 -21.92
C ASP A 9 -22.66 -13.49 -21.92
N LEU A 10 -22.27 -13.96 -20.74
CA LEU A 10 -21.25 -15.00 -20.56
C LEU A 10 -21.82 -16.44 -20.59
N GLY A 11 -23.14 -16.62 -20.82
CA GLY A 11 -23.78 -17.94 -20.81
C GLY A 11 -23.88 -18.56 -19.39
N ILE A 12 -23.86 -17.76 -18.34
CA ILE A 12 -23.99 -18.20 -16.95
C ILE A 12 -25.44 -18.07 -16.49
N ASP A 13 -26.01 -19.14 -15.95
CA ASP A 13 -27.37 -19.13 -15.40
C ASP A 13 -27.48 -18.15 -14.22
N VAL A 14 -28.48 -17.28 -14.29
CA VAL A 14 -28.73 -16.26 -13.28
C VAL A 14 -29.62 -16.85 -12.18
N VAL A 15 -29.04 -17.14 -11.01
CA VAL A 15 -29.80 -17.57 -9.84
C VAL A 15 -30.46 -16.38 -9.15
N VAL A 16 -29.71 -15.29 -8.97
CA VAL A 16 -30.19 -14.03 -8.40
C VAL A 16 -29.51 -12.88 -9.13
N ASP A 17 -30.29 -11.91 -9.56
CA ASP A 17 -29.78 -10.67 -10.15
C ASP A 17 -29.40 -9.69 -9.03
N LEU A 18 -28.11 -9.39 -8.93
CA LEU A 18 -27.52 -8.50 -7.93
C LEU A 18 -26.60 -7.47 -8.62
N PRO A 19 -27.15 -6.36 -9.11
CA PRO A 19 -26.39 -5.39 -9.90
C PRO A 19 -25.28 -4.67 -9.13
N GLY A 20 -25.29 -4.73 -7.79
CA GLY A 20 -24.24 -4.16 -6.93
C GLY A 20 -23.02 -5.07 -6.74
N VAL A 21 -23.11 -6.35 -7.11
CA VAL A 21 -21.95 -7.25 -7.09
C VAL A 21 -20.97 -6.80 -8.16
N ASP A 22 -19.67 -6.90 -7.85
CA ASP A 22 -18.56 -6.46 -8.71
C ASP A 22 -18.42 -4.94 -8.86
N GLN A 23 -19.33 -4.16 -8.29
CA GLN A 23 -19.28 -2.71 -8.27
C GLN A 23 -18.64 -2.20 -6.97
N ASN A 24 -18.26 -0.91 -6.95
CA ASN A 24 -17.75 -0.25 -5.76
C ASN A 24 -16.41 -0.83 -5.26
N MET A 25 -15.53 -1.25 -6.16
CA MET A 25 -14.16 -1.59 -5.80
C MET A 25 -13.44 -0.33 -5.31
N GLN A 26 -12.97 -0.34 -4.06
CA GLN A 26 -12.20 0.76 -3.48
C GLN A 26 -10.74 0.35 -3.38
N GLU A 27 -9.90 0.97 -4.21
CA GLU A 27 -8.46 0.75 -4.21
C GLU A 27 -7.79 1.66 -3.18
N HIS A 28 -7.05 1.08 -2.26
CA HIS A 28 -6.30 1.80 -1.23
C HIS A 28 -4.95 2.27 -1.77
N SER A 29 -5.01 3.13 -2.77
CA SER A 29 -3.84 3.60 -3.51
C SER A 29 -3.02 4.58 -2.67
N GLY A 30 -1.70 4.40 -2.67
CA GLY A 30 -0.77 5.28 -1.96
C GLY A 30 0.53 5.45 -2.72
N LEU A 31 1.22 6.56 -2.46
CA LEU A 31 2.54 6.84 -3.00
C LEU A 31 3.62 6.44 -1.98
N TRP A 32 4.75 5.97 -2.45
CA TRP A 32 5.89 5.68 -1.58
C TRP A 32 6.71 6.94 -1.34
N VAL A 33 6.76 7.38 -0.10
CA VAL A 33 7.67 8.44 0.33
C VAL A 33 8.83 7.76 1.03
N VAL A 34 9.96 7.67 0.36
CA VAL A 34 11.17 6.98 0.85
C VAL A 34 12.22 8.01 1.21
N GLN A 35 12.79 7.87 2.39
CA GLN A 35 13.88 8.72 2.88
C GLN A 35 15.06 7.87 3.31
N GLN A 36 16.24 8.17 2.77
CA GLN A 36 17.49 7.62 3.27
C GLN A 36 17.82 8.21 4.65
N VAL A 37 18.38 7.38 5.51
CA VAL A 37 18.82 7.78 6.85
C VAL A 37 20.31 7.51 7.02
N VAL A 38 20.90 8.16 7.99
CA VAL A 38 22.33 7.92 8.32
C VAL A 38 22.53 6.50 8.84
N ASP A 39 23.71 5.93 8.62
CA ASP A 39 24.03 4.55 8.97
C ASP A 39 23.92 4.23 10.48
N THR A 40 23.94 5.27 11.32
CA THR A 40 23.73 5.14 12.78
C THR A 40 22.28 4.84 13.16
N VAL A 41 21.32 5.09 12.26
CA VAL A 41 19.91 4.79 12.50
C VAL A 41 19.67 3.30 12.21
N ARG A 42 19.21 2.59 13.23
CA ARG A 42 18.83 1.18 13.04
C ARG A 42 17.56 1.07 12.22
N THR A 43 17.67 0.42 11.08
CA THR A 43 16.54 0.05 10.22
C THR A 43 16.37 -1.47 10.23
N VAL A 44 15.27 -1.96 9.66
CA VAL A 44 15.05 -3.42 9.53
C VAL A 44 16.01 -4.07 8.53
N LYS A 45 16.75 -3.27 7.74
CA LYS A 45 17.73 -3.78 6.78
C LYS A 45 18.72 -4.78 7.38
N GLN A 46 19.20 -4.52 8.62
CA GLN A 46 20.13 -5.40 9.31
C GLN A 46 19.55 -6.81 9.58
N ASP A 47 18.22 -6.91 9.61
CA ASP A 47 17.52 -8.18 9.86
C ASP A 47 17.41 -9.04 8.58
N TYR A 48 17.70 -8.47 7.40
CA TYR A 48 17.72 -9.19 6.11
C TYR A 48 19.09 -9.79 5.76
N TYR A 49 20.16 -9.43 6.46
CA TYR A 49 21.43 -10.12 6.29
C TYR A 49 21.38 -11.53 6.89
N LEU A 50 22.20 -12.45 6.38
CA LEU A 50 22.20 -13.85 6.78
C LEU A 50 22.17 -14.05 8.31
N MET A 51 23.02 -13.36 9.04
CA MET A 51 23.05 -13.44 10.50
C MET A 51 21.79 -12.87 11.16
N GLY A 52 21.20 -11.82 10.57
CA GLY A 52 19.91 -11.27 11.02
C GLY A 52 18.78 -12.26 10.81
N VAL A 53 18.70 -12.87 9.64
CA VAL A 53 17.69 -13.89 9.29
C VAL A 53 17.79 -15.10 10.24
N VAL A 54 19.00 -15.63 10.44
CA VAL A 54 19.22 -16.77 11.36
C VAL A 54 18.81 -16.40 12.79
N ARG A 55 19.27 -15.27 13.29
CA ARG A 55 18.93 -14.80 14.64
C ARG A 55 17.42 -14.61 14.82
N ASN A 56 16.75 -13.95 13.87
CA ASN A 56 15.32 -13.70 13.96
C ASN A 56 14.50 -14.98 13.78
N GLY A 57 14.96 -15.91 12.92
CA GLY A 57 14.36 -17.24 12.78
C GLY A 57 14.45 -18.05 14.08
N LEU A 58 15.62 -18.09 14.71
CA LEU A 58 15.79 -18.78 16.00
C LEU A 58 14.92 -18.16 17.11
N ARG A 59 14.87 -16.83 17.20
CA ARG A 59 14.00 -16.15 18.17
C ARG A 59 12.53 -16.45 17.92
N PHE A 60 12.11 -16.48 16.67
CA PHE A 60 10.73 -16.82 16.32
C PHE A 60 10.38 -18.25 16.74
N LEU A 61 11.29 -19.20 16.54
CA LEU A 61 11.09 -20.60 16.92
C LEU A 61 11.10 -20.84 18.43
N ILE A 62 11.86 -20.03 19.20
CA ILE A 62 12.01 -20.20 20.65
C ILE A 62 10.88 -19.50 21.43
N ASP A 63 10.60 -18.25 21.09
CA ASP A 63 9.70 -17.39 21.88
C ASP A 63 8.66 -16.61 21.04
N ALA A 64 8.56 -16.90 19.74
CA ALA A 64 7.67 -16.24 18.80
C ALA A 64 7.85 -14.70 18.78
N THR A 65 9.08 -14.20 18.99
CA THR A 65 9.41 -12.77 19.00
C THR A 65 10.40 -12.40 17.89
N GLY A 66 10.71 -11.11 17.79
CA GLY A 66 11.68 -10.57 16.83
C GLY A 66 11.05 -10.09 15.53
N ALA A 67 11.89 -9.81 14.53
CA ALA A 67 11.45 -9.23 13.27
C ALA A 67 10.51 -10.16 12.48
N ALA A 68 10.69 -11.48 12.61
CA ALA A 68 9.85 -12.48 11.95
C ALA A 68 8.41 -12.55 12.52
N ALA A 69 8.20 -12.09 13.76
CA ALA A 69 6.89 -12.04 14.42
C ALA A 69 6.21 -10.67 14.27
N SER A 70 6.81 -9.74 13.56
CA SER A 70 6.37 -8.33 13.53
C SER A 70 5.94 -7.92 12.12
N PRO A 71 4.83 -7.18 11.97
CA PRO A 71 4.42 -6.70 10.65
C PRO A 71 5.46 -5.74 10.06
N PRO A 72 5.51 -5.59 8.72
CA PRO A 72 6.42 -4.67 8.06
C PRO A 72 6.20 -3.21 8.50
N ALA A 73 4.95 -2.78 8.57
CA ALA A 73 4.60 -1.47 9.09
C ALA A 73 4.66 -1.49 10.62
N LYS A 74 5.49 -0.62 11.18
CA LYS A 74 5.74 -0.53 12.64
C LYS A 74 4.88 0.51 13.33
N ALA A 75 4.37 1.47 12.59
CA ALA A 75 3.46 2.49 13.08
C ALA A 75 2.43 2.83 11.99
N THR A 76 1.29 3.25 12.45
CA THR A 76 0.20 3.72 11.60
C THR A 76 -0.37 5.00 12.20
N ALA A 77 -0.71 5.96 11.35
CA ALA A 77 -1.46 7.14 11.71
C ALA A 77 -2.64 7.31 10.75
N PHE A 78 -3.74 7.87 11.26
CA PHE A 78 -4.85 8.31 10.43
C PHE A 78 -4.95 9.82 10.56
N ILE A 79 -4.89 10.50 9.43
CA ILE A 79 -4.88 11.97 9.36
C ILE A 79 -5.98 12.47 8.45
N ARG A 80 -6.38 13.73 8.63
CA ARG A 80 -7.26 14.42 7.69
C ARG A 80 -6.40 15.16 6.66
N SER A 81 -6.73 14.98 5.39
CA SER A 81 -6.05 15.67 4.28
C SER A 81 -6.29 17.17 4.29
N GLY A 82 -7.39 17.61 4.90
CA GLY A 82 -7.74 19.02 5.03
C GLY A 82 -8.71 19.29 6.18
N PRO A 83 -8.89 20.56 6.55
CA PRO A 83 -9.77 20.96 7.65
C PRO A 83 -11.26 20.72 7.35
N GLN A 84 -11.63 20.53 6.09
CA GLN A 84 -12.98 20.24 5.63
C GLN A 84 -13.38 18.78 5.86
N GLU A 85 -12.42 17.89 6.07
CA GLU A 85 -12.70 16.48 6.25
C GLU A 85 -13.27 16.22 7.66
N ALA A 86 -14.46 15.61 7.72
CA ALA A 86 -15.12 15.30 8.99
C ALA A 86 -14.39 14.20 9.76
N THR A 87 -13.80 13.24 9.03
CA THR A 87 -13.07 12.08 9.57
C THR A 87 -11.71 11.96 8.90
N PRO A 88 -10.75 11.24 9.50
CA PRO A 88 -9.50 10.92 8.83
C PRO A 88 -9.76 10.16 7.52
N ASP A 89 -9.20 10.67 6.44
CA ASP A 89 -9.35 10.17 5.08
C ASP A 89 -8.05 9.62 4.48
N VAL A 90 -6.94 9.77 5.20
CA VAL A 90 -5.63 9.23 4.83
C VAL A 90 -5.07 8.38 5.95
N GLN A 91 -4.63 7.18 5.63
CA GLN A 91 -3.82 6.34 6.50
C GLN A 91 -2.33 6.56 6.16
N VAL A 92 -1.47 6.68 7.14
CA VAL A 92 -0.01 6.72 6.94
C VAL A 92 0.60 5.47 7.54
N LEU A 93 1.19 4.63 6.70
CA LEU A 93 1.91 3.43 7.12
C LEU A 93 3.40 3.73 7.16
N PHE A 94 4.02 3.56 8.32
CA PHE A 94 5.46 3.74 8.51
C PHE A 94 6.20 2.41 8.56
N THR A 95 7.22 2.27 7.71
CA THR A 95 8.10 1.10 7.66
C THR A 95 9.56 1.55 7.77
N PRO A 96 10.34 1.06 8.76
CA PRO A 96 11.76 1.37 8.88
C PRO A 96 12.62 0.56 7.90
N LEU A 97 12.18 0.50 6.64
CA LEU A 97 12.83 -0.13 5.51
C LEU A 97 12.36 0.59 4.25
N GLY A 98 13.30 1.03 3.42
CA GLY A 98 12.99 1.60 2.11
C GLY A 98 13.01 0.51 1.04
N TYR A 99 12.10 0.64 0.08
CA TYR A 99 12.09 -0.16 -1.13
C TYR A 99 12.34 0.72 -2.36
N THR A 100 12.86 0.11 -3.39
CA THR A 100 13.01 0.71 -4.72
C THR A 100 12.48 -0.25 -5.78
N ILE A 101 12.28 0.25 -6.98
CA ILE A 101 11.84 -0.55 -8.13
C ILE A 101 13.05 -0.77 -9.03
N GLU A 102 13.41 -2.02 -9.24
CA GLU A 102 14.46 -2.44 -10.18
C GLU A 102 13.82 -3.30 -11.28
N GLY A 103 13.66 -2.70 -12.47
CA GLY A 103 12.90 -3.34 -13.56
C GLY A 103 11.41 -3.47 -13.22
N GLN A 104 10.94 -4.69 -12.98
CA GLN A 104 9.57 -5.00 -12.54
C GLN A 104 9.49 -5.46 -11.08
N ASP A 105 10.63 -5.57 -10.40
CA ASP A 105 10.73 -6.10 -9.06
C ASP A 105 10.80 -4.97 -8.01
N VAL A 106 10.15 -5.20 -6.87
CA VAL A 106 10.24 -4.35 -5.69
C VAL A 106 11.31 -4.93 -4.77
N VAL A 107 12.42 -4.21 -4.62
CA VAL A 107 13.55 -4.68 -3.84
C VAL A 107 13.88 -3.76 -2.68
N PRO A 108 14.39 -4.26 -1.54
CA PRO A 108 14.87 -3.43 -0.46
C PRO A 108 16.05 -2.57 -0.92
N MET A 109 16.07 -1.30 -0.52
CA MET A 109 17.18 -0.40 -0.84
C MET A 109 18.50 -0.88 -0.25
N SER A 110 19.59 -0.67 -0.99
CA SER A 110 20.94 -0.99 -0.53
C SER A 110 21.44 -0.08 0.60
N SER A 111 20.95 1.15 0.70
CA SER A 111 21.22 2.09 1.79
C SER A 111 20.18 1.99 2.91
N PRO A 112 20.51 2.33 4.17
CA PRO A 112 19.52 2.47 5.23
C PRO A 112 18.45 3.49 4.83
N ALA A 113 17.19 3.10 4.94
CA ALA A 113 16.08 3.95 4.56
C ALA A 113 14.84 3.64 5.40
N MET A 114 13.94 4.60 5.47
CA MET A 114 12.58 4.44 5.97
C MET A 114 11.59 4.82 4.88
N MET A 115 10.39 4.31 5.00
CA MET A 115 9.33 4.55 4.02
C MET A 115 8.02 4.85 4.74
N CYS A 116 7.31 5.85 4.23
CA CYS A 116 5.91 6.09 4.54
C CYS A 116 5.07 5.86 3.30
N VAL A 117 3.96 5.17 3.47
CA VAL A 117 2.96 5.00 2.41
C VAL A 117 1.67 5.63 2.92
N PRO A 118 1.25 6.77 2.38
CA PRO A 118 -0.01 7.42 2.71
C PRO A 118 -1.13 7.07 1.73
N PRO A 119 -1.80 5.91 1.85
CA PRO A 119 -2.96 5.60 1.03
C PRO A 119 -4.20 6.38 1.47
N VAL A 120 -5.06 6.68 0.49
CA VAL A 120 -6.38 7.29 0.71
C VAL A 120 -7.36 6.22 1.18
N CYS A 121 -8.07 6.47 2.29
CA CYS A 121 -8.99 5.51 2.89
C CYS A 121 -10.30 5.36 2.10
N HIS A 122 -10.78 6.45 1.53
CA HIS A 122 -12.08 6.52 0.87
C HIS A 122 -11.93 7.21 -0.49
N PRO A 123 -11.59 6.48 -1.56
CA PRO A 123 -11.53 7.08 -2.90
C PRO A 123 -12.95 7.46 -3.35
N ASP A 124 -13.11 8.65 -3.93
CA ASP A 124 -14.40 9.16 -4.40
C ASP A 124 -14.94 8.40 -5.61
N ARG A 125 -14.09 7.70 -6.33
CA ARG A 125 -14.47 6.94 -7.52
C ARG A 125 -14.25 5.45 -7.33
N PRO A 126 -15.31 4.70 -7.07
CA PRO A 126 -15.21 3.26 -7.00
C PRO A 126 -14.91 2.67 -8.38
N GLY A 127 -14.03 1.69 -8.41
CA GLY A 127 -13.78 0.84 -9.55
C GLY A 127 -14.82 -0.29 -9.66
N GLU A 128 -14.57 -1.18 -10.60
CA GLU A 128 -15.38 -2.38 -10.80
C GLU A 128 -14.50 -3.58 -11.14
N ILE A 129 -15.01 -4.77 -10.85
CA ILE A 129 -14.41 -6.05 -11.25
C ILE A 129 -15.45 -6.78 -12.10
N ARG A 130 -15.05 -7.34 -13.23
CA ARG A 130 -15.94 -8.09 -14.11
C ARG A 130 -15.39 -9.47 -14.44
N LEU A 131 -16.25 -10.43 -14.62
CA LEU A 131 -15.84 -11.70 -15.20
C LEU A 131 -15.39 -11.47 -16.65
N ASN A 132 -14.29 -12.11 -17.01
CA ASN A 132 -13.78 -12.10 -18.38
C ASN A 132 -14.38 -13.24 -19.20
N THR A 133 -14.58 -14.39 -18.57
CA THR A 133 -15.13 -15.60 -19.15
C THR A 133 -16.03 -16.32 -18.14
N PRO A 134 -16.80 -17.34 -18.54
CA PRO A 134 -17.55 -18.15 -17.59
C PRO A 134 -16.71 -19.09 -16.74
N SER A 135 -15.43 -19.22 -17.04
CA SER A 135 -14.50 -20.10 -16.31
C SER A 135 -13.98 -19.43 -15.05
N ALA A 136 -14.17 -20.07 -13.90
CA ALA A 136 -13.61 -19.59 -12.61
C ALA A 136 -12.07 -19.66 -12.53
N ALA A 137 -11.42 -20.33 -13.49
CA ALA A 137 -9.96 -20.39 -13.56
C ALA A 137 -9.33 -19.19 -14.27
N ASP A 138 -10.14 -18.42 -15.00
CA ASP A 138 -9.65 -17.25 -15.74
C ASP A 138 -9.64 -16.02 -14.84
N SER A 139 -8.63 -15.19 -15.02
CA SER A 139 -8.52 -13.95 -14.26
C SER A 139 -9.65 -12.98 -14.61
N PRO A 140 -10.24 -12.31 -13.63
CA PRO A 140 -11.24 -11.29 -13.88
C PRO A 140 -10.63 -10.04 -14.51
N LEU A 141 -11.46 -9.23 -15.12
CA LEU A 141 -11.12 -7.88 -15.56
C LEU A 141 -11.26 -6.94 -14.38
N ILE A 142 -10.18 -6.26 -14.04
CA ILE A 142 -10.13 -5.31 -12.91
C ILE A 142 -10.03 -3.90 -13.50
N PHE A 143 -11.00 -3.06 -13.18
CA PHE A 143 -11.04 -1.66 -13.59
C PHE A 143 -10.90 -0.77 -12.35
N PRO A 144 -9.68 -0.58 -11.82
CA PRO A 144 -9.46 0.44 -10.82
C PRO A 144 -9.69 1.76 -11.54
N ARG A 145 -10.58 2.59 -11.09
CA ARG A 145 -10.76 3.94 -11.65
C ARG A 145 -9.89 4.91 -10.85
N PRO A 146 -8.59 4.99 -11.15
CA PRO A 146 -7.74 5.95 -10.49
C PRO A 146 -8.26 7.34 -10.80
N SER A 147 -8.18 8.18 -9.80
CA SER A 147 -8.59 9.56 -9.93
C SER A 147 -7.93 10.26 -11.12
N ARG A 148 -8.75 10.99 -11.88
CA ARG A 148 -8.31 11.92 -12.93
C ARG A 148 -8.64 13.38 -12.63
N ASP A 149 -9.35 13.64 -11.52
CA ASP A 149 -9.77 14.99 -11.13
C ASP A 149 -8.92 15.53 -9.98
N ASP A 150 -8.75 16.84 -9.93
CA ASP A 150 -7.98 17.56 -8.92
C ASP A 150 -8.49 17.29 -7.48
N ARG A 151 -9.75 16.92 -7.31
CA ARG A 151 -10.34 16.57 -6.01
C ARG A 151 -9.79 15.28 -5.42
N ASP A 152 -9.48 14.30 -6.26
CA ASP A 152 -8.92 13.03 -5.81
C ASP A 152 -7.38 13.07 -5.72
N SER A 153 -6.72 14.03 -6.38
CA SER A 153 -5.28 14.26 -6.24
C SER A 153 -4.93 15.05 -4.96
N GLY A 154 -5.89 15.77 -4.40
CA GLY A 154 -5.72 16.57 -3.19
C GLY A 154 -5.29 15.76 -1.97
N PRO A 155 -6.03 14.73 -1.55
CA PRO A 155 -5.68 13.90 -0.40
C PRO A 155 -4.30 13.24 -0.50
N PRO A 156 -3.90 12.56 -1.60
CA PRO A 156 -2.56 12.02 -1.75
C PRO A 156 -1.47 13.08 -1.69
N GLN A 157 -1.68 14.24 -2.30
CA GLN A 157 -0.70 15.33 -2.30
C GLN A 157 -0.53 15.93 -0.90
N ALA A 158 -1.63 16.19 -0.20
CA ALA A 158 -1.61 16.67 1.19
C ALA A 158 -0.91 15.66 2.11
N ALA A 159 -1.18 14.38 1.92
CA ALA A 159 -0.57 13.31 2.68
C ALA A 159 0.95 13.20 2.45
N VAL A 160 1.42 13.31 1.21
CA VAL A 160 2.85 13.35 0.89
C VAL A 160 3.52 14.58 1.53
N GLN A 161 2.87 15.74 1.48
CA GLN A 161 3.38 16.95 2.13
C GLN A 161 3.46 16.79 3.66
N TRP A 162 2.43 16.20 4.28
CA TRP A 162 2.42 15.92 5.71
C TRP A 162 3.56 14.97 6.09
N VAL A 163 3.74 13.88 5.35
CA VAL A 163 4.85 12.94 5.55
C VAL A 163 6.20 13.63 5.40
N ALA A 164 6.37 14.47 4.36
CA ALA A 164 7.62 15.19 4.14
C ALA A 164 7.95 16.19 5.27
N GLN A 165 6.93 16.75 5.92
CA GLN A 165 7.12 17.62 7.10
C GLN A 165 7.39 16.82 8.38
N ALA A 166 6.79 15.63 8.51
CA ALA A 166 6.96 14.77 9.68
C ALA A 166 8.30 14.03 9.70
N LEU A 167 8.87 13.75 8.53
CA LEU A 167 10.18 13.12 8.42
C LEU A 167 11.30 14.14 8.68
N PRO A 168 12.38 13.76 9.39
CA PRO A 168 13.53 14.63 9.58
C PRO A 168 14.16 14.98 8.22
N ALA A 169 14.78 16.17 8.14
CA ALA A 169 15.50 16.56 6.92
C ALA A 169 16.53 15.47 6.54
N PRO A 170 16.70 15.16 5.24
CA PRO A 170 17.72 14.22 4.80
C PRO A 170 19.11 14.70 5.26
N PRO A 171 20.03 13.78 5.58
CA PRO A 171 21.40 14.16 5.90
C PRO A 171 21.99 14.95 4.72
N PRO A 172 22.82 15.96 4.98
CA PRO A 172 23.48 16.67 3.89
C PRO A 172 24.24 15.66 3.01
N SER A 173 24.00 15.74 1.69
CA SER A 173 24.72 14.93 0.73
C SER A 173 26.22 15.15 0.96
N ALA A 174 26.96 14.08 1.25
CA ALA A 174 28.41 14.15 1.22
C ALA A 174 28.81 14.52 -0.23
N THR A 175 29.13 15.79 -0.43
CA THR A 175 29.77 16.26 -1.66
C THR A 175 31.15 15.61 -1.72
N THR A 176 31.27 14.56 -2.53
CA THR A 176 32.58 14.04 -2.97
C THR A 176 33.13 14.92 -4.06
#